data_589d5cccd0fd11ac0908b3633b9a0ac8
#
_entry.id   589d5cccd0fd11ac0908b3633b9a0ac8
#
_cell.length_a   1.000
_cell.length_b   1.000
_cell.length_c   1.000
_cell.angle_alpha   90.00
_cell.angle_beta   90.00
_cell.angle_gamma   90.00
#
_symmetry.space_group_name_H-M   'P 1'
#
loop_
_entity.id
_entity.type
_entity.pdbx_description
1 polymer ?
#
loop_
_entity_poly.entity_id
_entity_poly.type
_entity_poly.pdbx_seq_one_letter_code
_entity_poly.pdbx_strand_id
1 'polypeptide(L)'
;DPGEDPAPTPEPTPDPTPDPQPTPDPTPAVTPAHWVNTGSGWKWQLEDSTFAMNQTITIGESTYRFGADGYMVTGWDNADGVWSYYNAYGARVNGWVSDGGTWYYLEPSTGAMATGWTQIGDTWYLFSDTGAMLTGWQHAGGWYYLAPSGAMVTGWQNIGISWYYFGDDGRMVTGWTSIAGRWYYFAPSGVWI
;
A
#
# COMPACT_ATOMS: atom_id res chain seq x y z
N ASP A 1 -33.57 -67.93 79.64
CA ASP A 1 -34.09 -67.83 78.27
C ASP A 1 -33.10 -67.13 77.39
N PRO A 2 -32.72 -67.80 76.32
CA PRO A 2 -31.66 -67.32 75.45
C PRO A 2 -32.20 -66.30 74.41
N GLY A 3 -31.41 -65.32 74.24
CA GLY A 3 -31.21 -64.33 73.23
C GLY A 3 -32.03 -64.27 71.96
N GLU A 4 -32.70 -63.12 71.79
CA GLU A 4 -33.17 -62.70 70.49
C GLU A 4 -31.99 -62.06 69.74
N ASP A 5 -31.72 -62.61 68.57
CA ASP A 5 -30.80 -62.07 67.63
C ASP A 5 -31.32 -60.74 67.09
N PRO A 6 -30.51 -59.66 66.99
CA PRO A 6 -30.95 -58.38 66.40
C PRO A 6 -31.16 -58.56 64.90
N ALA A 7 -32.32 -58.03 64.46
CA ALA A 7 -32.69 -58.00 63.04
C ALA A 7 -31.60 -57.34 62.17
N PRO A 8 -31.38 -57.83 60.95
CA PRO A 8 -30.36 -57.26 60.05
C PRO A 8 -30.71 -55.82 59.67
N THR A 9 -29.71 -54.95 59.77
CA THR A 9 -29.73 -53.56 59.28
C THR A 9 -29.98 -53.55 57.78
N PRO A 10 -30.95 -52.75 57.28
CA PRO A 10 -31.12 -52.68 55.82
C PRO A 10 -29.91 -52.09 55.10
N GLU A 11 -29.54 -52.75 54.03
CA GLU A 11 -28.49 -52.25 53.14
C GLU A 11 -28.90 -50.85 52.55
N PRO A 12 -27.92 -49.91 52.42
CA PRO A 12 -28.23 -48.60 51.81
C PRO A 12 -28.62 -48.80 50.33
N THR A 13 -29.72 -48.22 49.94
CA THR A 13 -30.15 -48.17 48.55
C THR A 13 -29.09 -47.46 47.71
N PRO A 14 -28.64 -48.03 46.55
CA PRO A 14 -27.65 -47.37 45.72
C PRO A 14 -28.21 -46.04 45.21
N ASP A 15 -27.37 -45.00 45.32
CA ASP A 15 -27.65 -43.67 44.75
C ASP A 15 -27.99 -43.77 43.23
N PRO A 16 -28.96 -43.03 42.72
CA PRO A 16 -29.31 -43.07 41.31
C PRO A 16 -28.09 -42.62 40.49
N THR A 17 -27.73 -43.45 39.52
CA THR A 17 -26.70 -43.13 38.53
C THR A 17 -27.05 -41.78 37.88
N PRO A 18 -26.13 -40.78 37.87
CA PRO A 18 -26.41 -39.50 37.24
C PRO A 18 -26.76 -39.70 35.76
N ASP A 19 -27.82 -39.03 35.34
CA ASP A 19 -28.25 -39.01 33.94
C ASP A 19 -27.09 -38.56 33.03
N PRO A 20 -26.80 -39.23 31.89
CA PRO A 20 -25.74 -38.82 30.99
C PRO A 20 -25.94 -37.38 30.55
N GLN A 21 -24.97 -36.52 30.89
CA GLN A 21 -24.97 -35.13 30.48
C GLN A 21 -25.04 -35.09 28.93
N PRO A 22 -25.91 -34.25 28.33
CA PRO A 22 -26.01 -34.17 26.87
C PRO A 22 -24.65 -33.82 26.28
N THR A 23 -24.22 -34.62 25.35
CA THR A 23 -23.00 -34.36 24.56
C THR A 23 -23.18 -33.00 23.89
N PRO A 24 -22.21 -32.05 24.04
CA PRO A 24 -22.32 -30.77 23.36
C PRO A 24 -22.45 -31.01 21.86
N ASP A 25 -23.39 -30.30 21.23
CA ASP A 25 -23.54 -30.31 19.77
C ASP A 25 -22.19 -30.03 19.13
N PRO A 26 -21.81 -30.74 18.06
CA PRO A 26 -20.55 -30.49 17.37
C PRO A 26 -20.58 -29.02 16.91
N THR A 27 -19.59 -28.23 17.35
CA THR A 27 -19.36 -26.87 16.87
C THR A 27 -19.27 -26.93 15.33
N PRO A 28 -20.09 -26.15 14.59
CA PRO A 28 -20.01 -26.19 13.14
C PRO A 28 -18.57 -25.94 12.69
N ALA A 29 -18.08 -26.77 11.77
CA ALA A 29 -16.75 -26.63 11.23
C ALA A 29 -16.65 -25.27 10.51
N VAL A 30 -15.80 -24.38 11.03
CA VAL A 30 -15.52 -23.09 10.40
C VAL A 30 -14.69 -23.37 9.15
N THR A 31 -15.22 -22.99 7.99
CA THR A 31 -14.45 -23.07 6.73
C THR A 31 -13.44 -21.93 6.73
N PRO A 32 -12.13 -22.20 6.57
CA PRO A 32 -11.14 -21.12 6.48
C PRO A 32 -11.46 -20.16 5.33
N ALA A 33 -11.10 -18.89 5.54
CA ALA A 33 -11.24 -17.89 4.49
C ALA A 33 -10.48 -18.29 3.21
N HIS A 34 -11.10 -18.12 2.05
CA HIS A 34 -10.55 -18.60 0.79
C HIS A 34 -11.01 -17.80 -0.43
N TRP A 35 -10.30 -17.97 -1.55
CA TRP A 35 -10.63 -17.38 -2.84
C TRP A 35 -11.78 -18.11 -3.52
N VAL A 36 -12.74 -17.33 -4.05
CA VAL A 36 -13.88 -17.84 -4.84
C VAL A 36 -13.86 -17.19 -6.23
N ASN A 37 -13.77 -18.00 -7.26
CA ASN A 37 -13.96 -17.54 -8.64
C ASN A 37 -15.43 -17.69 -9.01
N THR A 38 -16.07 -16.56 -9.35
CA THR A 38 -17.51 -16.51 -9.68
C THR A 38 -17.77 -16.64 -11.19
N GLY A 39 -16.71 -16.74 -12.02
CA GLY A 39 -16.83 -16.61 -13.48
C GLY A 39 -16.81 -15.17 -13.98
N SER A 40 -17.24 -14.21 -13.17
CA SER A 40 -17.17 -12.77 -13.45
C SER A 40 -15.98 -12.07 -12.78
N GLY A 41 -15.28 -12.76 -11.86
CA GLY A 41 -14.15 -12.24 -11.14
C GLY A 41 -13.89 -13.00 -9.84
N TRP A 42 -12.87 -12.55 -9.11
CA TRP A 42 -12.46 -13.15 -7.85
C TRP A 42 -13.05 -12.42 -6.66
N LYS A 43 -13.48 -13.19 -5.64
CA LYS A 43 -13.94 -12.70 -4.34
C LYS A 43 -13.18 -13.41 -3.22
N TRP A 44 -13.07 -12.78 -2.07
CA TRP A 44 -12.54 -13.40 -0.85
C TRP A 44 -13.67 -13.72 0.10
N GLN A 45 -13.93 -15.00 0.35
CA GLN A 45 -14.92 -15.45 1.33
C GLN A 45 -14.28 -15.53 2.70
N LEU A 46 -14.91 -14.89 3.67
CA LEU A 46 -14.49 -14.88 5.07
C LEU A 46 -14.94 -16.15 5.78
N GLU A 47 -14.42 -16.40 6.98
CA GLU A 47 -14.74 -17.59 7.79
C GLU A 47 -16.22 -17.65 8.19
N ASP A 48 -16.90 -16.52 8.26
CA ASP A 48 -18.36 -16.42 8.52
C ASP A 48 -19.21 -16.65 7.26
N SER A 49 -18.60 -17.09 6.17
CA SER A 49 -19.20 -17.31 4.85
C SER A 49 -19.68 -16.03 4.14
N THR A 50 -19.42 -14.84 4.65
CA THR A 50 -19.65 -13.57 3.95
C THR A 50 -18.49 -13.27 3.00
N PHE A 51 -18.66 -12.29 2.10
CA PHE A 51 -17.58 -11.84 1.22
C PHE A 51 -16.97 -10.53 1.74
N ALA A 52 -15.65 -10.41 1.57
CA ALA A 52 -14.97 -9.16 1.76
C ALA A 52 -15.53 -8.10 0.80
N MET A 53 -15.99 -6.97 1.34
CA MET A 53 -16.60 -5.88 0.59
C MET A 53 -16.06 -4.54 1.08
N ASN A 54 -15.76 -3.65 0.14
CA ASN A 54 -15.29 -2.30 0.41
C ASN A 54 -14.13 -2.22 1.42
N GLN A 55 -13.19 -3.16 1.35
CA GLN A 55 -12.08 -3.25 2.31
C GLN A 55 -10.80 -3.72 1.64
N THR A 56 -9.69 -3.44 2.30
CA THR A 56 -8.35 -3.90 1.91
C THR A 56 -7.90 -4.98 2.88
N ILE A 57 -7.44 -6.12 2.37
CA ILE A 57 -7.03 -7.28 3.18
C ILE A 57 -5.65 -7.74 2.73
N THR A 58 -4.79 -8.08 3.69
CA THR A 58 -3.53 -8.78 3.42
C THR A 58 -3.77 -10.28 3.48
N ILE A 59 -3.48 -10.97 2.38
CA ILE A 59 -3.65 -12.41 2.21
C ILE A 59 -2.27 -12.97 1.82
N GLY A 60 -1.68 -13.74 2.71
CA GLY A 60 -0.27 -14.13 2.58
C GLY A 60 0.66 -12.90 2.63
N GLU A 61 1.49 -12.73 1.62
CA GLU A 61 2.43 -11.59 1.51
C GLU A 61 1.88 -10.41 0.68
N SER A 62 0.68 -10.54 0.14
CA SER A 62 0.09 -9.55 -0.76
C SER A 62 -1.14 -8.88 -0.18
N THR A 63 -1.31 -7.61 -0.50
CA THR A 63 -2.47 -6.80 -0.11
C THR A 63 -3.43 -6.68 -1.29
N TYR A 64 -4.71 -6.94 -1.04
CA TYR A 64 -5.78 -6.93 -2.03
C TYR A 64 -6.86 -5.93 -1.62
N ARG A 65 -7.52 -5.33 -2.58
CA ARG A 65 -8.70 -4.48 -2.39
C ARG A 65 -9.93 -5.19 -2.94
N PHE A 66 -11.04 -5.12 -2.19
CA PHE A 66 -12.35 -5.61 -2.63
C PHE A 66 -13.30 -4.42 -2.73
N GLY A 67 -13.96 -4.28 -3.87
CA GLY A 67 -14.91 -3.21 -4.14
C GLY A 67 -16.20 -3.35 -3.32
N ALA A 68 -17.11 -2.40 -3.49
CA ALA A 68 -18.43 -2.42 -2.84
C ALA A 68 -19.28 -3.64 -3.28
N ASP A 69 -19.01 -4.20 -4.45
CA ASP A 69 -19.63 -5.41 -4.99
C ASP A 69 -18.93 -6.71 -4.54
N GLY A 70 -17.85 -6.57 -3.74
CA GLY A 70 -17.05 -7.67 -3.22
C GLY A 70 -16.07 -8.29 -4.22
N TYR A 71 -15.94 -7.75 -5.43
CA TYR A 71 -14.94 -8.23 -6.37
C TYR A 71 -13.56 -7.66 -6.07
N MET A 72 -12.54 -8.48 -6.32
CA MET A 72 -11.15 -8.08 -6.25
C MET A 72 -10.86 -6.98 -7.30
N VAL A 73 -10.27 -5.89 -6.84
CA VAL A 73 -9.89 -4.74 -7.67
C VAL A 73 -8.59 -5.03 -8.42
N THR A 74 -8.47 -4.54 -9.66
CA THR A 74 -7.25 -4.49 -10.45
C THR A 74 -7.11 -3.10 -11.09
N GLY A 75 -5.88 -2.67 -11.39
CA GLY A 75 -5.62 -1.32 -11.88
C GLY A 75 -5.68 -0.26 -10.78
N TRP A 76 -6.00 0.97 -11.15
CA TRP A 76 -6.12 2.09 -10.24
C TRP A 76 -7.40 2.03 -9.41
N ASP A 77 -7.27 2.26 -8.10
CA ASP A 77 -8.39 2.40 -7.17
C ASP A 77 -8.19 3.62 -6.27
N ASN A 78 -9.28 4.32 -6.00
CA ASN A 78 -9.30 5.43 -5.06
C ASN A 78 -10.17 5.05 -3.87
N ALA A 79 -9.53 4.71 -2.77
CA ALA A 79 -10.21 4.44 -1.51
C ALA A 79 -9.99 5.61 -0.56
N ASP A 80 -11.07 6.28 -0.17
CA ASP A 80 -11.07 7.40 0.78
C ASP A 80 -10.12 8.56 0.40
N GLY A 81 -9.99 8.83 -0.91
CA GLY A 81 -9.12 9.87 -1.46
C GLY A 81 -7.65 9.44 -1.66
N VAL A 82 -7.32 8.19 -1.36
CA VAL A 82 -5.98 7.62 -1.55
C VAL A 82 -5.96 6.75 -2.80
N TRP A 83 -5.17 7.17 -3.80
CA TRP A 83 -4.94 6.37 -4.99
C TRP A 83 -3.91 5.28 -4.74
N SER A 84 -4.23 4.05 -5.15
CA SER A 84 -3.35 2.88 -5.14
C SER A 84 -3.48 2.11 -6.45
N TYR A 85 -2.49 1.30 -6.77
CA TYR A 85 -2.50 0.47 -7.99
C TYR A 85 -2.40 -1.01 -7.64
N TYR A 86 -3.24 -1.81 -8.29
CA TYR A 86 -3.29 -3.26 -8.13
C TYR A 86 -2.97 -3.92 -9.46
N ASN A 87 -2.06 -4.88 -9.45
CA ASN A 87 -1.68 -5.58 -10.68
C ASN A 87 -2.83 -6.47 -11.22
N ALA A 88 -2.61 -7.13 -12.36
CA ALA A 88 -3.60 -8.00 -12.99
C ALA A 88 -4.05 -9.20 -12.10
N TYR A 89 -3.28 -9.51 -11.06
CA TYR A 89 -3.59 -10.56 -10.08
C TYR A 89 -4.24 -9.99 -8.81
N GLY A 90 -4.54 -8.69 -8.79
CA GLY A 90 -5.15 -7.97 -7.66
C GLY A 90 -4.20 -7.63 -6.52
N ALA A 91 -2.93 -7.99 -6.62
CA ALA A 91 -1.95 -7.62 -5.61
C ALA A 91 -1.57 -6.14 -5.72
N ARG A 92 -1.59 -5.41 -4.58
CA ARG A 92 -1.18 -4.01 -4.52
C ARG A 92 0.27 -3.87 -4.94
N VAL A 93 0.53 -2.92 -5.82
CA VAL A 93 1.88 -2.57 -6.27
C VAL A 93 2.46 -1.50 -5.35
N ASN A 94 3.74 -1.63 -5.02
CA ASN A 94 4.53 -0.65 -4.28
C ASN A 94 5.75 -0.29 -5.12
N GLY A 95 6.27 0.94 -4.96
CA GLY A 95 7.37 1.44 -5.76
C GLY A 95 6.94 1.93 -7.14
N TRP A 96 7.84 1.84 -8.12
CA TRP A 96 7.60 2.34 -9.46
C TRP A 96 6.62 1.50 -10.26
N VAL A 97 5.67 2.15 -10.93
CA VAL A 97 4.76 1.54 -11.88
C VAL A 97 4.65 2.39 -13.14
N SER A 98 4.60 1.74 -14.29
CA SER A 98 4.30 2.39 -15.57
C SER A 98 2.93 1.95 -16.04
N ASP A 99 2.05 2.90 -16.28
CA ASP A 99 0.73 2.68 -16.84
C ASP A 99 0.49 3.61 -18.02
N GLY A 100 0.13 3.04 -19.18
CA GLY A 100 -0.05 3.79 -20.42
C GLY A 100 1.17 4.61 -20.87
N GLY A 101 2.40 4.22 -20.50
CA GLY A 101 3.64 4.93 -20.79
C GLY A 101 3.97 6.07 -19.82
N THR A 102 3.14 6.30 -18.83
CA THR A 102 3.35 7.27 -17.75
C THR A 102 3.89 6.57 -16.51
N TRP A 103 4.90 7.15 -15.87
CA TRP A 103 5.46 6.63 -14.64
C TRP A 103 4.81 7.24 -13.42
N TYR A 104 4.56 6.40 -12.43
CA TYR A 104 4.02 6.72 -11.11
C TYR A 104 4.87 6.06 -10.03
N TYR A 105 4.76 6.56 -8.82
CA TYR A 105 5.40 5.94 -7.66
C TYR A 105 4.39 5.71 -6.55
N LEU A 106 4.34 4.48 -6.03
CA LEU A 106 3.50 4.07 -4.92
C LEU A 106 4.37 3.91 -3.68
N GLU A 107 4.04 4.62 -2.61
CA GLU A 107 4.77 4.55 -1.34
C GLU A 107 4.91 3.11 -0.85
N PRO A 108 6.14 2.63 -0.56
CA PRO A 108 6.37 1.21 -0.23
C PRO A 108 5.57 0.71 0.98
N SER A 109 5.37 1.55 1.98
CA SER A 109 4.69 1.18 3.23
C SER A 109 3.18 1.18 3.12
N THR A 110 2.62 2.11 2.36
CA THR A 110 1.17 2.36 2.28
C THR A 110 0.55 1.96 0.96
N GLY A 111 1.34 1.94 -0.13
CA GLY A 111 0.86 1.81 -1.50
C GLY A 111 0.17 3.07 -2.02
N ALA A 112 0.25 4.19 -1.31
CA ALA A 112 -0.33 5.45 -1.73
C ALA A 112 0.45 6.05 -2.90
N MET A 113 -0.25 6.56 -3.91
CA MET A 113 0.36 7.24 -5.05
C MET A 113 1.02 8.56 -4.62
N ALA A 114 2.29 8.73 -4.97
CA ALA A 114 3.04 9.95 -4.72
C ALA A 114 2.55 11.12 -5.58
N THR A 115 2.52 12.33 -5.02
CA THR A 115 2.25 13.60 -5.69
C THR A 115 3.24 14.66 -5.19
N GLY A 116 3.51 15.69 -6.00
CA GLY A 116 4.45 16.73 -5.63
C GLY A 116 5.89 16.24 -5.53
N TRP A 117 6.71 16.95 -4.77
CA TRP A 117 8.10 16.57 -4.54
C TRP A 117 8.23 15.35 -3.66
N THR A 118 8.89 14.33 -4.15
CA THR A 118 9.09 13.04 -3.45
C THR A 118 10.55 12.61 -3.57
N GLN A 119 11.17 12.28 -2.43
CA GLN A 119 12.51 11.72 -2.40
C GLN A 119 12.43 10.19 -2.43
N ILE A 120 13.10 9.57 -3.40
CA ILE A 120 13.14 8.11 -3.58
C ILE A 120 14.61 7.69 -3.57
N GLY A 121 15.04 7.04 -2.51
CA GLY A 121 16.47 6.88 -2.22
C GLY A 121 17.12 8.23 -2.01
N ASP A 122 18.22 8.50 -2.70
CA ASP A 122 18.94 9.77 -2.63
C ASP A 122 18.53 10.78 -3.73
N THR A 123 17.48 10.46 -4.50
CA THR A 123 17.08 11.25 -5.66
C THR A 123 15.70 11.88 -5.45
N TRP A 124 15.58 13.16 -5.81
CA TRP A 124 14.31 13.87 -5.81
C TRP A 124 13.61 13.74 -7.18
N TYR A 125 12.31 13.54 -7.11
CA TYR A 125 11.38 13.50 -8.24
C TYR A 125 10.23 14.47 -8.00
N LEU A 126 9.60 14.91 -9.07
CA LEU A 126 8.39 15.71 -8.98
C LEU A 126 7.25 14.99 -9.73
N PHE A 127 6.14 14.82 -9.04
CA PHE A 127 4.93 14.23 -9.59
C PHE A 127 3.84 15.30 -9.70
N SER A 128 3.00 15.20 -10.72
CA SER A 128 1.82 16.05 -10.84
C SER A 128 0.78 15.73 -9.76
N ASP A 129 -0.27 16.54 -9.65
CA ASP A 129 -1.41 16.27 -8.77
C ASP A 129 -2.16 14.98 -9.16
N THR A 130 -1.98 14.51 -10.39
CA THR A 130 -2.52 13.22 -10.86
C THR A 130 -1.54 12.07 -10.70
N GLY A 131 -0.41 12.29 -10.02
CA GLY A 131 0.63 11.30 -9.75
C GLY A 131 1.58 11.02 -10.90
N ALA A 132 1.42 11.64 -12.06
CA ALA A 132 2.32 11.45 -13.19
C ALA A 132 3.71 12.03 -12.91
N MET A 133 4.77 11.23 -13.09
CA MET A 133 6.16 11.69 -12.99
C MET A 133 6.44 12.76 -14.04
N LEU A 134 6.96 13.91 -13.59
CA LEU A 134 7.31 15.03 -14.47
C LEU A 134 8.76 14.93 -14.93
N THR A 135 9.04 15.49 -16.11
CA THR A 135 10.38 15.57 -16.72
C THR A 135 10.58 16.95 -17.35
N GLY A 136 11.82 17.30 -17.69
CA GLY A 136 12.15 18.58 -18.31
C GLY A 136 12.02 19.76 -17.35
N TRP A 137 11.79 20.95 -17.90
CA TRP A 137 11.67 22.18 -17.14
C TRP A 137 10.38 22.24 -16.33
N GLN A 138 10.50 22.52 -15.02
CA GLN A 138 9.37 22.66 -14.10
C GLN A 138 9.52 23.93 -13.26
N HIS A 139 8.38 24.58 -12.97
CA HIS A 139 8.33 25.75 -12.08
C HIS A 139 7.52 25.40 -10.83
N ALA A 140 8.21 25.26 -9.69
CA ALA A 140 7.61 24.91 -8.41
C ALA A 140 8.21 25.77 -7.29
N GLY A 141 7.85 27.06 -7.26
CA GLY A 141 8.48 28.05 -6.36
C GLY A 141 9.91 28.44 -6.74
N GLY A 142 10.38 28.02 -7.93
CA GLY A 142 11.65 28.21 -8.57
C GLY A 142 11.69 27.38 -9.83
N TRP A 143 12.68 27.59 -10.71
CA TRP A 143 12.88 26.75 -11.87
C TRP A 143 13.76 25.55 -11.52
N TYR A 144 13.33 24.38 -11.95
CA TYR A 144 14.01 23.10 -11.83
C TYR A 144 14.09 22.42 -13.18
N TYR A 145 15.02 21.52 -13.33
CA TYR A 145 15.06 20.63 -14.48
C TYR A 145 15.09 19.18 -14.00
N LEU A 146 14.19 18.40 -14.55
CA LEU A 146 14.09 16.96 -14.28
C LEU A 146 14.63 16.23 -15.52
N ALA A 147 15.60 15.37 -15.32
CA ALA A 147 16.15 14.54 -16.39
C ALA A 147 15.06 13.69 -17.06
N PRO A 148 15.30 13.09 -18.23
CA PRO A 148 14.36 12.16 -18.85
C PRO A 148 13.99 10.96 -17.96
N SER A 149 14.83 10.63 -16.98
CA SER A 149 14.54 9.64 -15.93
C SER A 149 13.60 10.14 -14.84
N GLY A 150 13.21 11.42 -14.83
CA GLY A 150 12.47 12.09 -13.78
C GLY A 150 13.34 12.65 -12.64
N ALA A 151 14.62 12.28 -12.59
CA ALA A 151 15.51 12.72 -11.52
C ALA A 151 15.76 14.23 -11.55
N MET A 152 15.60 14.91 -10.41
CA MET A 152 16.00 16.31 -10.26
C MET A 152 17.50 16.46 -10.45
N VAL A 153 17.91 17.41 -11.30
CA VAL A 153 19.33 17.69 -11.52
C VAL A 153 19.86 18.76 -10.58
N THR A 154 21.16 18.68 -10.29
CA THR A 154 21.94 19.69 -9.54
C THR A 154 23.25 19.96 -10.28
N GLY A 155 23.94 21.03 -9.90
CA GLY A 155 25.22 21.41 -10.52
C GLY A 155 25.09 21.90 -11.95
N TRP A 156 26.17 21.79 -12.70
CA TRP A 156 26.24 22.23 -14.10
C TRP A 156 25.50 21.27 -15.02
N GLN A 157 24.60 21.82 -15.85
CA GLN A 157 23.81 21.07 -16.83
C GLN A 157 23.88 21.75 -18.19
N ASN A 158 24.16 20.97 -19.24
CA ASN A 158 23.99 21.42 -20.61
C ASN A 158 22.62 20.98 -21.12
N ILE A 159 21.72 21.92 -21.35
CA ILE A 159 20.33 21.64 -21.75
C ILE A 159 20.09 22.33 -23.09
N GLY A 160 19.91 21.54 -24.13
CA GLY A 160 19.91 22.02 -25.51
C GLY A 160 21.28 22.50 -25.93
N ILE A 161 21.43 23.81 -26.16
CA ILE A 161 22.69 24.44 -26.56
C ILE A 161 23.27 25.38 -25.48
N SER A 162 22.63 25.41 -24.30
CA SER A 162 22.95 26.38 -23.24
C SER A 162 23.36 25.67 -21.95
N TRP A 163 24.26 26.32 -21.20
CA TRP A 163 24.66 25.87 -19.90
C TRP A 163 23.87 26.58 -18.80
N TYR A 164 23.49 25.80 -17.81
CA TYR A 164 22.77 26.21 -16.60
C TYR A 164 23.49 25.67 -15.38
N TYR A 165 23.22 26.26 -14.24
CA TYR A 165 23.65 25.73 -12.96
C TYR A 165 22.45 25.62 -12.01
N PHE A 166 22.34 24.50 -11.34
CA PHE A 166 21.32 24.23 -10.34
C PHE A 166 21.99 24.07 -8.98
N GLY A 167 21.48 24.75 -7.96
CA GLY A 167 21.97 24.63 -6.60
C GLY A 167 21.78 23.21 -6.03
N ASP A 168 22.29 22.96 -4.84
CA ASP A 168 22.11 21.68 -4.14
C ASP A 168 20.64 21.38 -3.85
N ASP A 169 19.81 22.43 -3.77
CA ASP A 169 18.35 22.34 -3.66
C ASP A 169 17.63 22.11 -5.00
N GLY A 170 18.39 21.98 -6.10
CA GLY A 170 17.87 21.78 -7.46
C GLY A 170 17.33 23.04 -8.12
N ARG A 171 17.38 24.21 -7.48
CA ARG A 171 16.91 25.47 -8.10
C ARG A 171 17.90 26.02 -9.10
N MET A 172 17.40 26.42 -10.27
CA MET A 172 18.17 27.14 -11.26
C MET A 172 18.64 28.49 -10.71
N VAL A 173 19.95 28.76 -10.81
CA VAL A 173 20.52 30.05 -10.40
C VAL A 173 20.40 31.10 -11.49
N THR A 174 20.36 32.36 -11.08
CA THR A 174 20.38 33.55 -11.96
C THR A 174 21.28 34.62 -11.34
N GLY A 175 21.81 35.55 -12.15
CA GLY A 175 22.70 36.61 -11.68
C GLY A 175 24.10 36.11 -11.34
N TRP A 176 24.83 36.88 -10.53
CA TRP A 176 26.16 36.53 -10.07
C TRP A 176 26.15 35.41 -9.05
N THR A 177 26.82 34.32 -9.32
CA THR A 177 26.89 33.13 -8.45
C THR A 177 28.32 32.67 -8.31
N SER A 178 28.79 32.43 -7.07
CA SER A 178 30.11 31.83 -6.80
C SER A 178 30.00 30.32 -6.76
N ILE A 179 30.71 29.63 -7.63
CA ILE A 179 30.74 28.18 -7.72
C ILE A 179 32.20 27.72 -7.60
N ALA A 180 32.50 26.92 -6.59
CA ALA A 180 33.83 26.44 -6.26
C ALA A 180 34.87 27.58 -6.22
N GLY A 181 34.52 28.75 -5.66
CA GLY A 181 35.39 29.93 -5.49
C GLY A 181 35.57 30.77 -6.76
N ARG A 182 34.86 30.48 -7.83
CA ARG A 182 34.87 31.28 -9.08
C ARG A 182 33.50 31.94 -9.28
N TRP A 183 33.50 33.19 -9.79
CA TRP A 183 32.26 33.92 -10.07
C TRP A 183 31.82 33.67 -11.52
N TYR A 184 30.53 33.36 -11.66
CA TYR A 184 29.85 33.18 -12.94
C TYR A 184 28.62 34.08 -12.96
N TYR A 185 28.23 34.52 -14.16
CA TYR A 185 27.01 35.28 -14.33
C TYR A 185 26.00 34.52 -15.18
N PHE A 186 24.77 34.38 -14.65
CA PHE A 186 23.66 33.74 -15.34
C PHE A 186 22.59 34.79 -15.67
N ALA A 187 22.13 34.79 -16.90
CA ALA A 187 21.03 35.65 -17.36
C ALA A 187 19.75 35.38 -16.53
N PRO A 188 18.74 36.26 -16.57
CA PRO A 188 17.44 36.01 -15.93
C PRO A 188 16.76 34.70 -16.41
N SER A 189 17.12 34.25 -17.63
CA SER A 189 16.69 32.93 -18.16
C SER A 189 17.44 31.73 -17.58
N GLY A 190 18.45 31.96 -16.71
CA GLY A 190 19.32 30.95 -16.17
C GLY A 190 20.50 30.54 -17.07
N VAL A 191 20.58 31.05 -18.30
CA VAL A 191 21.69 30.74 -19.23
C VAL A 191 22.99 31.38 -18.74
N TRP A 192 24.07 30.61 -18.68
CA TRP A 192 25.40 31.12 -18.41
C TRP A 192 25.91 31.95 -19.60
N ILE A 193 26.50 33.14 -19.34
CA ILE A 193 27.05 34.09 -20.32
C ILE A 193 28.43 34.60 -19.92
#